data_0edcfc9b6e10597bb720587818397c64
#
_entry.id   0edcfc9b6e10597bb720587818397c64
#
_cell.length_a   1.000
_cell.length_b   1.000
_cell.length_c   1.000
_cell.angle_alpha   90.00
_cell.angle_beta   90.00
_cell.angle_gamma   90.00
#
_symmetry.space_group_name_H-M   'P 1'
#
loop_
_entity.id
_entity.type
_entity.pdbx_description
1 polymer ?
#
loop_
_entity_poly.entity_id
_entity_poly.type
_entity_poly.pdbx_seq_one_letter_code
_entity_poly.pdbx_strand_id
1 'polypeptide(L)'
;MPTQVIILNGGSSSGKSSIARALQDVLPGPPWLTFGTDTLVEALPARMREEDAESGPGPDGGDGIAFGPDGEVVPGAEFRRLDDAWALGMAATARAGAHLVIDEVFLGGAASQARWRDAMAGLGVLWVGVRCDPAVAAAREAARGDRVPGMAARQATLVHTGVSYDLEVDSSHTDPLACARTIAVHVSG
;
A
#
# COMPACT_ATOMS: atom_id res chain seq x y z
N MET A 1 -6.58 -22.11 -5.30
CA MET A 1 -5.49 -21.75 -6.22
C MET A 1 -4.28 -21.43 -5.37
N PRO A 2 -3.06 -21.78 -5.79
CA PRO A 2 -1.86 -21.36 -5.05
C PRO A 2 -1.78 -19.85 -4.95
N THR A 3 -1.22 -19.35 -3.85
CA THR A 3 -1.03 -17.93 -3.63
C THR A 3 0.08 -17.42 -4.55
N GLN A 4 -0.23 -16.43 -5.36
CA GLN A 4 0.69 -15.81 -6.32
C GLN A 4 0.92 -14.35 -6.03
N VAL A 5 -0.02 -13.71 -5.34
CA VAL A 5 0.05 -12.30 -4.97
C VAL A 5 -0.28 -12.15 -3.49
N ILE A 6 0.50 -11.36 -2.78
CA ILE A 6 0.19 -10.92 -1.41
C ILE A 6 -0.02 -9.41 -1.48
N ILE A 7 -1.20 -8.92 -1.08
CA ILE A 7 -1.46 -7.49 -0.99
C ILE A 7 -1.47 -7.08 0.48
N LEU A 8 -0.53 -6.23 0.86
CA LEU A 8 -0.42 -5.63 2.18
C LEU A 8 -1.11 -4.27 2.15
N ASN A 9 -2.20 -4.10 2.88
CA ASN A 9 -2.83 -2.79 3.06
C ASN A 9 -2.62 -2.27 4.47
N GLY A 10 -2.23 -1.00 4.57
CA GLY A 10 -2.03 -0.29 5.84
C GLY A 10 -1.68 1.17 5.61
N GLY A 11 -1.74 1.99 6.64
CA GLY A 11 -1.41 3.41 6.55
C GLY A 11 0.07 3.69 6.35
N SER A 12 0.40 4.96 6.09
CA SER A 12 1.79 5.44 6.12
C SER A 12 2.44 5.07 7.45
N SER A 13 3.73 4.80 7.44
CA SER A 13 4.52 4.45 8.64
C SER A 13 4.03 3.22 9.43
N SER A 14 3.10 2.43 8.89
CA SER A 14 2.66 1.16 9.51
C SER A 14 3.67 0.02 9.39
N GLY A 15 4.79 0.19 8.67
CA GLY A 15 5.82 -0.82 8.54
C GLY A 15 5.62 -1.83 7.39
N LYS A 16 4.63 -1.64 6.51
CA LYS A 16 4.34 -2.53 5.37
C LYS A 16 5.57 -2.83 4.52
N SER A 17 6.33 -1.80 4.11
CA SER A 17 7.50 -1.98 3.25
C SER A 17 8.60 -2.81 3.92
N SER A 18 8.74 -2.72 5.24
CA SER A 18 9.67 -3.58 6.02
C SER A 18 9.16 -5.02 6.08
N ILE A 19 7.84 -5.21 6.22
CA ILE A 19 7.21 -6.54 6.17
C ILE A 19 7.34 -7.14 4.77
N ALA A 20 7.13 -6.35 3.70
CA ALA A 20 7.28 -6.80 2.32
C ALA A 20 8.71 -7.31 2.03
N ARG A 21 9.73 -6.60 2.50
CA ARG A 21 11.13 -7.05 2.40
C ARG A 21 11.39 -8.32 3.21
N ALA A 22 10.89 -8.39 4.45
CA ALA A 22 11.03 -9.58 5.28
C ALA A 22 10.30 -10.80 4.67
N LEU A 23 9.18 -10.60 3.96
CA LEU A 23 8.51 -11.67 3.22
C LEU A 23 9.39 -12.24 2.11
N GLN A 24 10.17 -11.41 1.40
CA GLN A 24 11.12 -11.89 0.37
C GLN A 24 12.15 -12.86 0.95
N ASP A 25 12.52 -12.67 2.23
CA ASP A 25 13.53 -13.53 2.90
C ASP A 25 12.93 -14.83 3.46
N VAL A 26 11.64 -14.85 3.81
CA VAL A 26 11.02 -16.01 4.50
C VAL A 26 10.13 -16.86 3.60
N LEU A 27 9.66 -16.33 2.47
CA LEU A 27 8.81 -17.09 1.56
C LEU A 27 9.63 -18.12 0.77
N PRO A 28 9.21 -19.38 0.79
CA PRO A 28 9.87 -20.43 0.02
C PRO A 28 9.52 -20.35 -1.48
N GLY A 29 10.30 -21.01 -2.31
CA GLY A 29 10.00 -21.19 -3.73
C GLY A 29 10.61 -20.11 -4.63
N PRO A 30 9.92 -19.65 -5.68
CA PRO A 30 10.43 -18.66 -6.61
C PRO A 30 10.60 -17.29 -5.93
N PRO A 31 11.44 -16.41 -6.51
CA PRO A 31 11.61 -15.07 -5.96
C PRO A 31 10.31 -14.27 -6.00
N TRP A 32 10.01 -13.58 -4.91
CA TRP A 32 8.89 -12.66 -4.79
C TRP A 32 9.36 -11.23 -5.06
N LEU A 33 8.73 -10.57 -6.02
CA LEU A 33 9.00 -9.16 -6.32
C LEU A 33 8.15 -8.28 -5.41
N THR A 34 8.72 -7.16 -4.92
CA THR A 34 7.94 -6.19 -4.14
C THR A 34 7.75 -4.90 -4.92
N PHE A 35 6.51 -4.45 -4.95
CA PHE A 35 6.07 -3.19 -5.54
C PHE A 35 5.08 -2.53 -4.59
N GLY A 36 4.80 -1.25 -4.80
CA GLY A 36 3.80 -0.56 -4.00
C GLY A 36 3.44 0.81 -4.53
N THR A 37 2.55 1.48 -3.85
CA THR A 37 2.13 2.85 -4.15
C THR A 37 3.33 3.79 -4.26
N ASP A 38 4.33 3.68 -3.36
CA ASP A 38 5.53 4.51 -3.39
C ASP A 38 6.32 4.29 -4.70
N THR A 39 6.36 3.07 -5.25
CA THR A 39 7.01 2.78 -6.54
C THR A 39 6.32 3.51 -7.69
N LEU A 40 4.99 3.53 -7.70
CA LEU A 40 4.22 4.29 -8.69
C LEU A 40 4.48 5.78 -8.54
N VAL A 41 4.45 6.31 -7.30
CA VAL A 41 4.70 7.72 -7.01
C VAL A 41 6.11 8.14 -7.45
N GLU A 42 7.13 7.34 -7.19
CA GLU A 42 8.50 7.60 -7.62
C GLU A 42 8.65 7.63 -9.15
N ALA A 43 7.84 6.85 -9.86
CA ALA A 43 7.82 6.81 -11.32
C ALA A 43 7.14 8.03 -11.96
N LEU A 44 6.38 8.82 -11.20
CA LEU A 44 5.70 10.01 -11.72
C LEU A 44 6.68 11.13 -12.11
N PRO A 45 6.36 11.94 -13.11
CA PRO A 45 7.07 13.19 -13.36
C PRO A 45 7.05 14.10 -12.13
N ALA A 46 8.13 14.88 -11.94
CA ALA A 46 8.25 15.76 -10.77
C ALA A 46 7.01 16.66 -10.58
N ARG A 47 6.51 17.28 -11.65
CA ARG A 47 5.31 18.13 -11.62
C ARG A 47 4.04 17.46 -11.06
N MET A 48 3.99 16.13 -11.01
CA MET A 48 2.85 15.38 -10.45
C MET A 48 3.08 14.95 -9.00
N ARG A 49 4.33 15.06 -8.51
CA ARG A 49 4.72 14.74 -7.13
C ARG A 49 4.87 15.98 -6.25
N GLU A 50 5.23 17.09 -6.88
CA GLU A 50 5.42 18.41 -6.27
C GLU A 50 4.27 19.28 -6.75
N GLU A 51 3.11 19.19 -6.12
CA GLU A 51 2.16 20.28 -6.23
C GLU A 51 2.66 21.38 -5.30
N ASP A 52 2.93 22.55 -5.88
CA ASP A 52 3.36 23.74 -5.16
C ASP A 52 2.42 23.98 -3.97
N ALA A 53 2.96 23.91 -2.76
CA ALA A 53 2.22 24.16 -1.53
C ALA A 53 1.58 25.57 -1.52
N GLU A 54 2.06 26.49 -2.39
CA GLU A 54 1.48 27.83 -2.60
C GLU A 54 0.18 27.81 -3.42
N SER A 55 -0.05 26.80 -4.26
CA SER A 55 -1.24 26.72 -5.12
C SER A 55 -2.40 26.00 -4.45
N GLY A 56 -2.16 25.22 -3.39
CA GLY A 56 -3.13 24.34 -2.77
C GLY A 56 -3.71 23.31 -3.74
N PRO A 57 -4.28 22.19 -3.26
CA PRO A 57 -5.01 21.30 -4.14
C PRO A 57 -6.17 22.10 -4.75
N GLY A 58 -6.24 22.21 -6.08
CA GLY A 58 -7.45 22.68 -6.75
C GLY A 58 -8.63 21.81 -6.33
N PRO A 59 -9.89 22.23 -6.57
CA PRO A 59 -11.08 21.50 -6.14
C PRO A 59 -11.12 20.03 -6.60
N ASP A 60 -10.33 19.68 -7.60
CA ASP A 60 -10.19 18.32 -8.14
C ASP A 60 -8.81 17.68 -7.87
N GLY A 61 -7.97 18.27 -6.97
CA GLY A 61 -6.67 17.72 -6.61
C GLY A 61 -5.58 17.80 -7.70
N GLY A 62 -5.78 18.60 -8.75
CA GLY A 62 -4.87 18.68 -9.90
C GLY A 62 -4.71 17.35 -10.65
N ASP A 63 -3.62 17.20 -11.40
CA ASP A 63 -3.32 15.97 -12.17
C ASP A 63 -2.55 14.92 -11.35
N GLY A 64 -1.87 15.32 -10.28
CA GLY A 64 -0.97 14.49 -9.47
C GLY A 64 -1.52 14.09 -8.12
N ILE A 65 -0.66 14.10 -7.11
CA ILE A 65 -1.01 13.87 -5.71
C ILE A 65 -0.81 15.17 -4.95
N ALA A 66 -1.87 15.66 -4.32
CA ALA A 66 -1.82 16.80 -3.43
C ALA A 66 -1.87 16.34 -1.96
N PHE A 67 -1.24 17.13 -1.10
CA PHE A 67 -1.22 16.90 0.34
C PHE A 67 -1.87 18.10 1.06
N GLY A 68 -2.90 17.82 1.83
CA GLY A 68 -3.53 18.80 2.70
C GLY A 68 -2.74 19.05 4.00
N PRO A 69 -3.06 20.14 4.73
CA PRO A 69 -2.35 20.55 5.93
C PRO A 69 -2.38 19.52 7.06
N ASP A 70 -3.40 18.66 7.08
CA ASP A 70 -3.58 17.62 8.11
C ASP A 70 -3.11 16.22 7.61
N GLY A 71 -2.20 16.17 6.65
CA GLY A 71 -1.73 14.92 6.06
C GLY A 71 -2.78 14.21 5.21
N GLU A 72 -3.80 14.93 4.75
CA GLU A 72 -4.75 14.40 3.77
C GLU A 72 -4.04 14.17 2.45
N VAL A 73 -4.30 13.02 1.82
CA VAL A 73 -3.80 12.71 0.49
C VAL A 73 -4.97 12.81 -0.49
N VAL A 74 -4.86 13.69 -1.45
CA VAL A 74 -5.89 13.92 -2.48
C VAL A 74 -5.32 13.52 -3.84
N PRO A 75 -5.66 12.32 -4.34
CA PRO A 75 -5.23 11.89 -5.67
C PRO A 75 -5.99 12.65 -6.75
N GLY A 76 -5.30 13.23 -7.72
CA GLY A 76 -5.89 13.87 -8.90
C GLY A 76 -6.43 12.87 -9.91
N ALA A 77 -7.14 13.37 -10.94
CA ALA A 77 -7.80 12.52 -11.93
C ALA A 77 -6.79 11.69 -12.75
N GLU A 78 -5.68 12.30 -13.18
CA GLU A 78 -4.67 11.59 -13.94
C GLU A 78 -3.89 10.58 -13.08
N PHE A 79 -3.61 10.92 -11.80
CA PHE A 79 -3.03 9.95 -10.88
C PHE A 79 -3.92 8.72 -10.71
N ARG A 80 -5.24 8.90 -10.54
CA ARG A 80 -6.19 7.77 -10.43
C ARG A 80 -6.18 6.88 -11.67
N ARG A 81 -6.11 7.49 -12.87
CA ARG A 81 -5.98 6.75 -14.13
C ARG A 81 -4.70 5.92 -14.20
N LEU A 82 -3.59 6.48 -13.72
CA LEU A 82 -2.30 5.78 -13.66
C LEU A 82 -2.30 4.66 -12.60
N ASP A 83 -2.95 4.87 -11.47
CA ASP A 83 -3.12 3.88 -10.41
C ASP A 83 -3.99 2.69 -10.87
N ASP A 84 -5.03 2.95 -11.67
CA ASP A 84 -5.80 1.89 -12.33
C ASP A 84 -4.94 1.09 -13.31
N ALA A 85 -4.16 1.76 -14.15
CA ALA A 85 -3.23 1.11 -15.07
C ALA A 85 -2.13 0.33 -14.33
N TRP A 86 -1.67 0.83 -13.19
CA TRP A 86 -0.70 0.16 -12.33
C TRP A 86 -1.24 -1.17 -11.81
N ALA A 87 -2.44 -1.19 -11.26
CA ALA A 87 -3.08 -2.41 -10.76
C ALA A 87 -3.22 -3.46 -11.88
N LEU A 88 -3.62 -3.07 -13.08
CA LEU A 88 -3.69 -3.96 -14.25
C LEU A 88 -2.30 -4.46 -14.67
N GLY A 89 -1.27 -3.61 -14.62
CA GLY A 89 0.12 -3.98 -14.90
C GLY A 89 0.65 -5.02 -13.91
N MET A 90 0.39 -4.86 -12.61
CA MET A 90 0.76 -5.84 -11.59
C MET A 90 0.04 -7.18 -11.82
N ALA A 91 -1.25 -7.13 -12.15
CA ALA A 91 -2.01 -8.34 -12.48
C ALA A 91 -1.45 -9.05 -13.72
N ALA A 92 -1.05 -8.31 -14.75
CA ALA A 92 -0.43 -8.88 -15.94
C ALA A 92 0.93 -9.55 -15.63
N THR A 93 1.72 -8.92 -14.77
CA THR A 93 3.01 -9.46 -14.30
C THR A 93 2.80 -10.77 -13.54
N ALA A 94 1.81 -10.83 -12.65
CA ALA A 94 1.46 -12.06 -11.96
C ALA A 94 0.95 -13.14 -12.92
N ARG A 95 0.07 -12.80 -13.89
CA ARG A 95 -0.41 -13.75 -14.90
C ARG A 95 0.72 -14.31 -15.79
N ALA A 96 1.80 -13.56 -15.97
CA ALA A 96 3.01 -14.01 -16.65
C ALA A 96 3.87 -14.97 -15.80
N GLY A 97 3.48 -15.27 -14.55
CA GLY A 97 4.13 -16.24 -13.67
C GLY A 97 4.98 -15.65 -12.55
N ALA A 98 5.05 -14.33 -12.41
CA ALA A 98 5.75 -13.70 -11.29
C ALA A 98 4.95 -13.84 -9.97
N HIS A 99 5.69 -13.95 -8.84
CA HIS A 99 5.10 -13.87 -7.51
C HIS A 99 5.31 -12.45 -6.96
N LEU A 100 4.25 -11.84 -6.42
CA LEU A 100 4.25 -10.43 -6.04
C LEU A 100 3.87 -10.22 -4.57
N VAL A 101 4.60 -9.35 -3.89
CA VAL A 101 4.18 -8.69 -2.65
C VAL A 101 3.89 -7.24 -3.00
N ILE A 102 2.65 -6.80 -2.84
CA ILE A 102 2.20 -5.46 -3.21
C ILE A 102 1.91 -4.67 -1.93
N ASP A 103 2.65 -3.59 -1.72
CA ASP A 103 2.55 -2.68 -0.58
C ASP A 103 1.62 -1.51 -0.94
N GLU A 104 0.38 -1.56 -0.46
CA GLU A 104 -0.67 -0.64 -0.85
C GLU A 104 -1.23 0.20 0.30
N VAL A 105 -1.83 1.33 -0.06
CA VAL A 105 -2.54 2.24 0.85
C VAL A 105 -3.95 2.48 0.29
N PHE A 106 -4.94 1.76 0.80
CA PHE A 106 -6.31 1.89 0.32
C PHE A 106 -6.98 3.16 0.86
N LEU A 107 -6.60 4.33 0.32
CA LEU A 107 -7.16 5.62 0.73
C LEU A 107 -8.68 5.68 0.59
N GLY A 108 -9.26 5.00 -0.40
CA GLY A 108 -10.70 4.85 -0.59
C GLY A 108 -11.30 3.64 0.14
N GLY A 109 -10.58 2.98 1.04
CA GLY A 109 -11.08 1.82 1.78
C GLY A 109 -11.60 0.72 0.88
N ALA A 110 -12.84 0.29 1.09
CA ALA A 110 -13.50 -0.77 0.31
C ALA A 110 -13.49 -0.51 -1.21
N ALA A 111 -13.61 0.74 -1.66
CA ALA A 111 -13.60 1.07 -3.09
C ALA A 111 -12.23 0.81 -3.73
N SER A 112 -11.13 1.15 -3.01
CA SER A 112 -9.78 0.81 -3.46
C SER A 112 -9.58 -0.70 -3.52
N GLN A 113 -10.04 -1.45 -2.50
CA GLN A 113 -9.96 -2.90 -2.52
C GLN A 113 -10.76 -3.51 -3.68
N ALA A 114 -11.96 -3.02 -3.97
CA ALA A 114 -12.79 -3.54 -5.07
C ALA A 114 -12.06 -3.41 -6.41
N ARG A 115 -11.45 -2.26 -6.69
CA ARG A 115 -10.64 -2.03 -7.88
C ARG A 115 -9.48 -3.04 -8.01
N TRP A 116 -8.74 -3.28 -6.93
CA TRP A 116 -7.68 -4.28 -6.91
C TRP A 116 -8.22 -5.71 -7.08
N ARG A 117 -9.37 -6.04 -6.46
CA ARG A 117 -10.02 -7.35 -6.64
C ARG A 117 -10.41 -7.60 -8.09
N ASP A 118 -10.96 -6.59 -8.77
CA ASP A 118 -11.32 -6.68 -10.17
C ASP A 118 -10.08 -6.89 -11.06
N ALA A 119 -9.01 -6.12 -10.85
CA ALA A 119 -7.75 -6.29 -11.57
C ALA A 119 -7.13 -7.68 -11.38
N MET A 120 -7.16 -8.21 -10.15
CA MET A 120 -6.56 -9.49 -9.76
C MET A 120 -7.49 -10.70 -9.99
N ALA A 121 -8.64 -10.52 -10.63
CA ALA A 121 -9.59 -11.61 -10.84
C ALA A 121 -8.93 -12.84 -11.50
N GLY A 122 -9.16 -14.01 -10.94
CA GLY A 122 -8.58 -15.27 -11.41
C GLY A 122 -7.16 -15.58 -10.93
N LEU A 123 -6.57 -14.72 -10.08
CA LEU A 123 -5.28 -14.98 -9.43
C LEU A 123 -5.49 -15.46 -7.98
N GLY A 124 -4.55 -16.23 -7.45
CA GLY A 124 -4.48 -16.55 -6.03
C GLY A 124 -3.91 -15.37 -5.24
N VAL A 125 -4.77 -14.63 -4.54
CA VAL A 125 -4.40 -13.43 -3.78
C VAL A 125 -4.62 -13.64 -2.30
N LEU A 126 -3.62 -13.33 -1.48
CA LEU A 126 -3.74 -13.23 -0.02
C LEU A 126 -3.87 -11.75 0.37
N TRP A 127 -5.01 -11.37 0.94
CA TRP A 127 -5.31 -10.01 1.38
C TRP A 127 -4.92 -9.84 2.83
N VAL A 128 -3.93 -8.99 3.10
CA VAL A 128 -3.37 -8.79 4.44
C VAL A 128 -3.58 -7.36 4.91
N GLY A 129 -4.24 -7.20 6.07
CA GLY A 129 -4.32 -5.94 6.80
C GLY A 129 -3.13 -5.76 7.73
N VAL A 130 -2.35 -4.70 7.54
CA VAL A 130 -1.25 -4.33 8.44
C VAL A 130 -1.76 -3.22 9.36
N ARG A 131 -2.18 -3.61 10.55
CA ARG A 131 -2.64 -2.68 11.60
C ARG A 131 -1.45 -2.05 12.31
N CYS A 132 -1.58 -0.79 12.66
CA CYS A 132 -0.64 -0.07 13.52
C CYS A 132 -1.40 0.94 14.35
N ASP A 133 -1.08 1.02 15.63
CA ASP A 133 -1.64 2.05 16.50
C ASP A 133 -1.33 3.45 15.94
N PRO A 134 -2.32 4.37 15.87
CA PRO A 134 -2.12 5.69 15.30
C PRO A 134 -1.00 6.49 15.96
N ALA A 135 -0.81 6.36 17.30
CA ALA A 135 0.26 7.08 18.00
C ALA A 135 1.64 6.49 17.66
N VAL A 136 1.73 5.15 17.51
CA VAL A 136 2.97 4.49 17.06
C VAL A 136 3.31 4.87 15.63
N ALA A 137 2.33 4.89 14.73
CA ALA A 137 2.52 5.31 13.34
C ALA A 137 2.98 6.77 13.25
N ALA A 138 2.36 7.68 14.01
CA ALA A 138 2.74 9.09 14.08
C ALA A 138 4.17 9.29 14.65
N ALA A 139 4.55 8.53 15.67
CA ALA A 139 5.91 8.59 16.21
C ALA A 139 6.96 8.13 15.19
N ARG A 140 6.65 7.07 14.42
CA ARG A 140 7.52 6.60 13.33
C ARG A 140 7.61 7.60 12.19
N GLU A 141 6.51 8.26 11.84
CA GLU A 141 6.46 9.34 10.84
C GLU A 141 7.38 10.48 11.25
N ALA A 142 7.25 10.98 12.49
CA ALA A 142 8.08 12.05 13.02
C ALA A 142 9.58 11.69 13.03
N ALA A 143 9.93 10.44 13.34
CA ALA A 143 11.30 9.97 13.34
C ALA A 143 11.93 9.88 11.93
N ARG A 144 11.11 9.69 10.87
CA ARG A 144 11.58 9.65 9.47
C ARG A 144 11.83 11.05 8.91
N GLY A 145 10.98 12.02 9.20
CA GLY A 145 11.10 13.41 8.78
C GLY A 145 10.90 13.67 7.28
N ASP A 146 10.52 12.67 6.50
CA ASP A 146 10.34 12.71 5.04
C ASP A 146 8.87 12.63 4.60
N ARG A 147 7.94 12.70 5.53
CA ARG A 147 6.50 12.57 5.30
C ARG A 147 5.73 13.80 5.77
N VAL A 148 4.57 14.04 5.19
CA VAL A 148 3.67 15.11 5.62
C VAL A 148 3.14 14.79 7.03
N PRO A 149 3.33 15.68 8.02
CA PRO A 149 2.89 15.44 9.39
C PRO A 149 1.39 15.17 9.49
N GLY A 150 1.00 14.17 10.29
CA GLY A 150 -0.39 13.78 10.51
C GLY A 150 -0.95 12.72 9.56
N MET A 151 -0.26 12.46 8.45
CA MET A 151 -0.68 11.46 7.46
C MET A 151 -0.80 10.06 8.08
N ALA A 152 0.18 9.63 8.86
CA ALA A 152 0.21 8.30 9.45
C ALA A 152 -0.96 8.07 10.40
N ALA A 153 -1.23 9.01 11.31
CA ALA A 153 -2.34 8.91 12.26
C ALA A 153 -3.70 8.87 11.54
N ARG A 154 -3.89 9.70 10.52
CA ARG A 154 -5.12 9.74 9.72
C ARG A 154 -5.35 8.44 8.96
N GLN A 155 -4.31 7.92 8.32
CA GLN A 155 -4.40 6.73 7.50
C GLN A 155 -4.53 5.44 8.33
N ALA A 156 -4.04 5.40 9.57
CA ALA A 156 -4.04 4.20 10.41
C ALA A 156 -5.44 3.56 10.56
N THR A 157 -6.50 4.35 10.47
CA THR A 157 -7.88 3.85 10.52
C THR A 157 -8.55 3.90 9.15
N LEU A 158 -8.37 5.01 8.40
CA LEU A 158 -9.05 5.28 7.14
C LEU A 158 -8.90 4.15 6.12
N VAL A 159 -7.68 3.68 5.92
CA VAL A 159 -7.34 2.68 4.88
C VAL A 159 -7.98 1.31 5.10
N HIS A 160 -8.52 1.07 6.28
CA HIS A 160 -9.17 -0.20 6.64
C HIS A 160 -10.70 -0.13 6.59
N THR A 161 -11.27 1.03 6.27
CA THR A 161 -12.73 1.23 6.29
C THR A 161 -13.43 0.38 5.23
N GLY A 162 -14.24 -0.59 5.68
CA GLY A 162 -14.98 -1.51 4.82
C GLY A 162 -14.12 -2.51 4.03
N VAL A 163 -12.83 -2.61 4.32
CA VAL A 163 -11.91 -3.56 3.69
C VAL A 163 -12.03 -4.93 4.37
N SER A 164 -11.99 -6.00 3.58
CA SER A 164 -12.02 -7.38 4.06
C SER A 164 -10.66 -8.05 3.83
N TYR A 165 -10.13 -8.68 4.85
CA TYR A 165 -8.83 -9.36 4.82
C TYR A 165 -8.98 -10.87 5.06
N ASP A 166 -8.05 -11.63 4.50
CA ASP A 166 -7.86 -13.05 4.84
C ASP A 166 -7.07 -13.18 6.14
N LEU A 167 -6.19 -12.19 6.41
CA LEU A 167 -5.34 -12.13 7.59
C LEU A 167 -5.10 -10.68 8.00
N GLU A 168 -5.04 -10.43 9.29
CA GLU A 168 -4.54 -9.17 9.85
C GLU A 168 -3.31 -9.41 10.72
N VAL A 169 -2.31 -8.52 10.64
CA VAL A 169 -1.15 -8.48 11.53
C VAL A 169 -1.05 -7.11 12.19
N ASP A 170 -0.63 -7.08 13.44
CA ASP A 170 -0.40 -5.86 14.19
C ASP A 170 1.11 -5.58 14.26
N SER A 171 1.53 -4.50 13.64
CA SER A 171 2.92 -4.03 13.58
C SER A 171 3.26 -2.98 14.65
N SER A 172 2.32 -2.64 15.55
CA SER A 172 2.55 -1.63 16.59
C SER A 172 3.76 -1.97 17.44
N HIS A 173 3.80 -3.22 17.90
CA HIS A 173 4.83 -3.76 18.81
C HIS A 173 5.47 -5.06 18.30
N THR A 174 5.07 -5.55 17.13
CA THR A 174 5.61 -6.76 16.50
C THR A 174 6.64 -6.36 15.44
N ASP A 175 7.80 -7.00 15.46
CA ASP A 175 8.82 -6.71 14.45
C ASP A 175 8.41 -7.21 13.05
N PRO A 176 8.96 -6.61 11.96
CA PRO A 176 8.58 -6.96 10.60
C PRO A 176 8.80 -8.43 10.24
N LEU A 177 9.84 -9.06 10.75
CA LEU A 177 10.14 -10.46 10.47
C LEU A 177 9.12 -11.40 11.12
N ALA A 178 8.68 -11.10 12.34
CA ALA A 178 7.63 -11.87 13.01
C ALA A 178 6.29 -11.73 12.26
N CYS A 179 5.92 -10.51 11.83
CA CYS A 179 4.76 -10.30 10.97
C CYS A 179 4.87 -11.11 9.67
N ALA A 180 6.02 -11.06 9.00
CA ALA A 180 6.26 -11.79 7.75
C ALA A 180 6.13 -13.30 7.94
N ARG A 181 6.65 -13.86 9.02
CA ARG A 181 6.51 -15.30 9.34
C ARG A 181 5.04 -15.69 9.55
N THR A 182 4.27 -14.84 10.25
CA THR A 182 2.83 -15.06 10.42
C THR A 182 2.11 -15.08 9.07
N ILE A 183 2.45 -14.16 8.16
CA ILE A 183 1.85 -14.11 6.81
C ILE A 183 2.27 -15.33 5.99
N ALA A 184 3.55 -15.72 6.04
CA ALA A 184 4.10 -16.82 5.24
C ALA A 184 3.39 -18.17 5.52
N VAL A 185 2.91 -18.41 6.75
CA VAL A 185 2.15 -19.63 7.10
C VAL A 185 0.81 -19.72 6.33
N HIS A 186 0.24 -18.59 5.89
CA HIS A 186 -1.02 -18.52 5.17
C HIS A 186 -0.85 -18.57 3.64
N VAL A 187 0.40 -18.58 3.15
CA VAL A 187 0.67 -18.71 1.72
C VAL A 187 0.49 -20.15 1.30
N SER A 188 -0.56 -20.41 0.52
CA SER A 188 -0.86 -21.73 0.00
C SER A 188 0.07 -22.06 -1.19
N GLY A 189 0.65 -23.23 -1.16
CA GLY A 189 1.45 -23.78 -2.27
C GLY A 189 0.59 -24.35 -3.41
#